data_c30b41e64851537646ff1899d05761bb
#
_entry.id   c30b41e64851537646ff1899d05761bb
#
_cell.length_a   1.000
_cell.length_b   1.000
_cell.length_c   1.000
_cell.angle_alpha   90.00
_cell.angle_beta   90.00
_cell.angle_gamma   90.00
#
_symmetry.space_group_name_H-M   'P 1'
#
loop_
_entity.id
_entity.type
_entity.pdbx_description
1 polymer ?
#
loop_
_entity_poly.entity_id
_entity_poly.type
_entity_poly.pdbx_seq_one_letter_code
_entity_poly.pdbx_strand_id
1 'polypeptide(L)'
;MSNPFSFFSRRSFLKASALGIVATTPLSRALGAIPVTSKIVGTPTATSFTVALSATIKVSAFVEYGYSRTSITGQTTVQNILQGTTSNITISGLKANSQIYYRVKYAIGASKTFISMTQKVVKTSFANSNAVFAIQADPHMDENSSADVYRGTLKQIVAATPAFLMDLGDIFMVDKLQDKSEANIRGRFELMKGYYAELGSVPLKICLGNHDGELGYSKFNTKNYRKEYFPEQTGDLAYYSFTGPDQLHIVLDTFTYTTKNPSKAGWEWTLGKTQYDWLVSTLKNSNERHKFIYIHHLLDGDQTSRGGVEIAKLNEWGGNNNDGTYGFDSNRAGWGKPIHQLLLDYKVGFVFKGHDHLYVKQELDGIIYQTLHSQVTLEKKSMSLNMDTSLERVSEALVS
;
A
#
# COMPACT_ATOMS: atom_id res chain seq x y z
N MET A 1 -35.20 52.87 -5.49
CA MET A 1 -35.82 51.61 -5.87
C MET A 1 -35.35 50.54 -4.90
N SER A 2 -36.29 50.00 -4.17
CA SER A 2 -36.21 49.30 -2.90
C SER A 2 -35.72 47.86 -3.04
N ASN A 3 -34.82 47.47 -2.17
CA ASN A 3 -34.36 46.10 -1.97
C ASN A 3 -35.20 45.43 -0.86
N PRO A 4 -35.76 44.23 -1.00
CA PRO A 4 -36.43 43.51 0.06
C PRO A 4 -35.70 42.23 0.41
N PHE A 5 -34.86 42.26 1.43
CA PHE A 5 -34.56 41.06 2.20
C PHE A 5 -34.89 41.32 3.67
N SER A 6 -36.02 40.78 4.11
CA SER A 6 -36.44 40.76 5.50
C SER A 6 -35.90 39.53 6.22
N PHE A 7 -35.29 39.80 7.35
CA PHE A 7 -34.80 38.86 8.35
C PHE A 7 -35.92 38.05 9.00
N PHE A 8 -35.84 36.72 9.03
CA PHE A 8 -36.64 35.86 9.89
C PHE A 8 -35.96 35.72 11.25
N SER A 9 -36.66 36.20 12.26
CA SER A 9 -36.25 36.20 13.68
C SER A 9 -36.42 34.81 14.32
N ARG A 10 -35.44 34.42 15.14
CA ARG A 10 -35.36 33.14 15.91
C ARG A 10 -36.30 33.07 17.12
N ARG A 11 -37.51 33.59 17.11
CA ARG A 11 -38.38 33.67 18.32
C ARG A 11 -39.84 33.22 18.14
N SER A 12 -40.13 32.25 17.31
CA SER A 12 -41.53 31.80 17.15
C SER A 12 -41.67 30.25 17.03
N PHE A 13 -41.01 29.50 17.91
CA PHE A 13 -41.27 28.07 18.00
C PHE A 13 -41.33 27.57 19.44
N LEU A 14 -42.11 28.22 20.27
CA LEU A 14 -42.47 27.71 21.59
C LEU A 14 -43.89 28.18 21.93
N LYS A 15 -44.93 27.43 21.54
CA LYS A 15 -46.23 27.32 22.25
C LYS A 15 -47.14 26.36 21.49
N ALA A 16 -47.61 25.36 22.24
CA ALA A 16 -48.61 24.32 21.96
C ALA A 16 -47.96 22.97 21.55
N SER A 17 -48.08 21.87 22.29
CA SER A 17 -49.21 21.40 23.06
C SER A 17 -48.74 20.36 24.09
N ALA A 18 -49.16 20.47 25.30
CA ALA A 18 -49.20 19.37 26.28
C ALA A 18 -50.39 18.48 25.94
N LEU A 19 -50.18 17.19 25.69
CA LEU A 19 -51.05 16.06 26.10
C LEU A 19 -50.47 14.73 25.53
N GLY A 20 -50.37 13.72 26.40
CA GLY A 20 -50.11 12.36 25.99
C GLY A 20 -48.73 11.83 26.35
N ILE A 21 -48.49 11.61 27.66
CA ILE A 21 -47.40 10.77 28.13
C ILE A 21 -47.81 9.32 27.85
N VAL A 22 -47.38 8.78 26.71
CA VAL A 22 -47.14 7.34 26.58
C VAL A 22 -45.65 7.15 26.77
N ALA A 23 -45.27 6.59 27.88
CA ALA A 23 -43.89 6.17 28.16
C ALA A 23 -43.55 5.00 27.23
N THR A 24 -43.09 5.35 26.02
CA THR A 24 -42.30 4.43 25.22
C THR A 24 -40.84 4.67 25.61
N THR A 25 -40.33 3.83 26.50
CA THR A 25 -38.90 3.69 26.71
C THR A 25 -38.25 3.55 25.32
N PRO A 26 -37.34 4.45 24.89
CA PRO A 26 -36.56 4.16 23.74
C PRO A 26 -35.65 2.98 24.11
N LEU A 27 -35.93 1.78 23.55
CA LEU A 27 -34.90 0.77 23.43
C LEU A 27 -33.78 1.39 22.62
N SER A 28 -32.88 2.11 23.28
CA SER A 28 -31.53 2.34 22.77
C SER A 28 -30.92 0.93 22.70
N ARG A 29 -31.10 0.27 21.54
CA ARG A 29 -30.21 -0.81 21.15
C ARG A 29 -28.81 -0.21 21.21
N ALA A 30 -28.09 -0.47 22.29
CA ALA A 30 -26.67 -0.40 22.28
C ALA A 30 -26.23 -1.20 21.04
N LEU A 31 -25.72 -0.54 20.03
CA LEU A 31 -25.02 -1.19 18.94
C LEU A 31 -23.82 -1.87 19.59
N GLY A 32 -24.05 -3.11 20.06
CA GLY A 32 -23.00 -3.93 20.63
C GLY A 32 -21.89 -4.05 19.61
N ALA A 33 -20.64 -3.90 20.04
CA ALA A 33 -19.47 -4.07 19.19
C ALA A 33 -19.64 -5.33 18.35
N ILE A 34 -19.40 -5.22 17.04
CA ILE A 34 -19.50 -6.36 16.11
C ILE A 34 -18.54 -7.44 16.61
N PRO A 35 -19.02 -8.63 17.00
CA PRO A 35 -18.19 -9.62 17.70
C PRO A 35 -17.19 -10.33 16.80
N VAL A 36 -17.23 -10.09 15.48
CA VAL A 36 -16.34 -10.71 14.48
C VAL A 36 -15.76 -9.63 13.59
N THR A 37 -14.44 -9.66 13.41
CA THR A 37 -13.74 -8.87 12.41
C THR A 37 -13.13 -9.78 11.35
N SER A 38 -12.95 -9.26 10.12
CA SER A 38 -12.37 -10.04 9.03
C SER A 38 -11.38 -9.22 8.22
N LYS A 39 -10.25 -9.83 7.88
CA LYS A 39 -9.24 -9.26 6.97
C LYS A 39 -8.71 -10.32 6.02
N ILE A 40 -8.22 -9.90 4.85
CA ILE A 40 -7.46 -10.78 3.95
C ILE A 40 -6.07 -11.00 4.56
N VAL A 41 -5.56 -12.21 4.47
CA VAL A 41 -4.21 -12.59 4.92
C VAL A 41 -3.37 -12.91 3.71
N GLY A 42 -2.23 -12.25 3.60
CA GLY A 42 -1.31 -12.42 2.48
C GLY A 42 -1.87 -11.88 1.16
N THR A 43 -1.19 -12.22 0.08
CA THR A 43 -1.62 -11.87 -1.27
C THR A 43 -2.50 -12.98 -1.83
N PRO A 44 -3.66 -12.66 -2.44
CA PRO A 44 -4.46 -13.65 -3.15
C PRO A 44 -3.64 -14.33 -4.26
N THR A 45 -3.73 -15.66 -4.34
CA THR A 45 -3.10 -16.43 -5.42
C THR A 45 -4.00 -16.46 -6.67
N ALA A 46 -3.56 -17.12 -7.73
CA ALA A 46 -4.38 -17.33 -8.92
C ALA A 46 -5.69 -18.11 -8.63
N THR A 47 -5.68 -18.98 -7.60
CA THR A 47 -6.80 -19.89 -7.34
C THR A 47 -7.33 -19.85 -5.92
N SER A 48 -6.81 -18.96 -5.06
CA SER A 48 -7.20 -18.91 -3.65
C SER A 48 -6.96 -17.55 -3.00
N PHE A 49 -7.67 -17.30 -1.90
CA PHE A 49 -7.34 -16.27 -0.91
C PHE A 49 -7.74 -16.73 0.48
N THR A 50 -7.16 -16.12 1.49
CA THR A 50 -7.43 -16.47 2.89
C THR A 50 -8.03 -15.28 3.64
N VAL A 51 -9.08 -15.54 4.41
CA VAL A 51 -9.73 -14.57 5.30
C VAL A 51 -9.41 -14.95 6.74
N ALA A 52 -8.73 -14.06 7.47
CA ALA A 52 -8.61 -14.19 8.92
C ALA A 52 -9.87 -13.63 9.59
N LEU A 53 -10.47 -14.41 10.47
CA LEU A 53 -11.62 -14.05 11.29
C LEU A 53 -11.20 -14.01 12.75
N SER A 54 -11.28 -12.84 13.37
CA SER A 54 -11.04 -12.68 14.81
C SER A 54 -12.37 -12.50 15.53
N ALA A 55 -12.58 -13.22 16.61
CA ALA A 55 -13.83 -13.20 17.36
C ALA A 55 -13.61 -12.79 18.83
N THR A 56 -14.40 -11.83 19.32
CA THR A 56 -14.39 -11.39 20.72
C THR A 56 -15.26 -12.27 21.65
N ILE A 57 -16.10 -13.12 21.06
CA ILE A 57 -16.92 -14.13 21.73
C ILE A 57 -16.87 -15.41 20.89
N LYS A 58 -17.26 -16.56 21.46
CA LYS A 58 -17.35 -17.83 20.69
C LYS A 58 -18.39 -17.71 19.58
N VAL A 59 -17.98 -18.01 18.33
CA VAL A 59 -18.84 -17.99 17.15
C VAL A 59 -18.62 -19.21 16.26
N SER A 60 -19.63 -19.57 15.46
CA SER A 60 -19.49 -20.43 14.29
C SER A 60 -19.51 -19.53 13.05
N ALA A 61 -18.58 -19.71 12.10
CA ALA A 61 -18.49 -18.83 10.94
C ALA A 61 -18.09 -19.59 9.68
N PHE A 62 -18.48 -19.05 8.52
CA PHE A 62 -18.07 -19.48 7.20
C PHE A 62 -18.07 -18.31 6.24
N VAL A 63 -17.49 -18.50 5.04
CA VAL A 63 -17.43 -17.49 3.99
C VAL A 63 -18.25 -17.94 2.79
N GLU A 64 -19.23 -17.13 2.37
CA GLU A 64 -19.91 -17.24 1.08
C GLU A 64 -19.16 -16.43 0.03
N TYR A 65 -19.06 -16.93 -1.19
CA TYR A 65 -18.36 -16.24 -2.28
C TYR A 65 -18.97 -16.50 -3.65
N GLY A 66 -18.67 -15.63 -4.59
CA GLY A 66 -19.14 -15.72 -5.98
C GLY A 66 -18.45 -14.73 -6.89
N TYR A 67 -18.70 -14.85 -8.19
CA TYR A 67 -18.08 -14.00 -9.23
C TYR A 67 -18.91 -12.78 -9.60
N SER A 68 -20.04 -12.57 -8.96
CA SER A 68 -20.84 -11.36 -9.10
C SER A 68 -21.39 -10.92 -7.75
N ARG A 69 -21.75 -9.64 -7.65
CA ARG A 69 -22.30 -9.06 -6.41
C ARG A 69 -23.59 -9.75 -5.94
N THR A 70 -24.37 -10.26 -6.86
CA THR A 70 -25.71 -10.80 -6.61
C THR A 70 -25.79 -12.33 -6.64
N SER A 71 -24.73 -13.01 -7.07
CA SER A 71 -24.73 -14.47 -7.19
C SER A 71 -23.66 -15.09 -6.31
N ILE A 72 -24.08 -15.87 -5.34
CA ILE A 72 -23.21 -16.71 -4.52
C ILE A 72 -23.05 -18.06 -5.24
N THR A 73 -21.81 -18.47 -5.49
CA THR A 73 -21.48 -19.71 -6.21
C THR A 73 -20.86 -20.77 -5.32
N GLY A 74 -20.43 -20.40 -4.11
CA GLY A 74 -19.83 -21.33 -3.17
C GLY A 74 -19.81 -20.81 -1.74
N GLN A 75 -19.54 -21.72 -0.83
CA GLN A 75 -19.30 -21.42 0.58
C GLN A 75 -18.26 -22.37 1.16
N THR A 76 -17.54 -21.91 2.18
CA THR A 76 -16.61 -22.74 2.94
C THR A 76 -17.34 -23.58 3.99
N THR A 77 -16.66 -24.56 4.56
CA THR A 77 -17.16 -25.28 5.74
C THR A 77 -17.27 -24.33 6.94
N VAL A 78 -18.25 -24.59 7.80
CA VAL A 78 -18.42 -23.86 9.05
C VAL A 78 -17.26 -24.19 9.99
N GLN A 79 -16.63 -23.13 10.54
CA GLN A 79 -15.59 -23.26 11.56
C GLN A 79 -16.06 -22.67 12.89
N ASN A 80 -15.68 -23.31 13.99
CA ASN A 80 -15.91 -22.79 15.33
C ASN A 80 -14.68 -21.98 15.77
N ILE A 81 -14.90 -20.69 16.07
CA ILE A 81 -13.87 -19.74 16.48
C ILE A 81 -14.09 -19.44 17.96
N LEU A 82 -13.08 -19.72 18.77
CA LEU A 82 -13.14 -19.47 20.21
C LEU A 82 -12.99 -17.97 20.50
N GLN A 83 -13.48 -17.58 21.64
CA GLN A 83 -13.34 -16.20 22.15
C GLN A 83 -11.86 -15.80 22.19
N GLY A 84 -11.56 -14.59 21.69
CA GLY A 84 -10.22 -14.02 21.68
C GLY A 84 -9.26 -14.66 20.69
N THR A 85 -9.73 -15.56 19.81
CA THR A 85 -8.88 -16.23 18.82
C THR A 85 -9.14 -15.75 17.39
N THR A 86 -8.18 -16.05 16.51
CA THR A 86 -8.28 -15.82 15.06
C THR A 86 -8.22 -17.16 14.33
N SER A 87 -9.13 -17.36 13.38
CA SER A 87 -9.13 -18.52 12.49
C SER A 87 -8.93 -18.06 11.05
N ASN A 88 -8.08 -18.76 10.30
CA ASN A 88 -7.83 -18.51 8.88
C ASN A 88 -8.69 -19.43 8.03
N ILE A 89 -9.58 -18.86 7.22
CA ILE A 89 -10.44 -19.59 6.30
C ILE A 89 -9.93 -19.35 4.88
N THR A 90 -9.44 -20.38 4.23
CA THR A 90 -8.97 -20.34 2.83
C THR A 90 -10.09 -20.72 1.88
N ILE A 91 -10.32 -19.87 0.90
CA ILE A 91 -11.20 -20.11 -0.24
C ILE A 91 -10.30 -20.51 -1.40
N SER A 92 -10.50 -21.68 -1.98
CA SER A 92 -9.68 -22.24 -3.05
C SER A 92 -10.53 -22.71 -4.24
N GLY A 93 -9.88 -23.15 -5.33
CA GLY A 93 -10.55 -23.59 -6.56
C GLY A 93 -11.14 -22.42 -7.36
N LEU A 94 -10.63 -21.22 -7.16
CA LEU A 94 -11.09 -20.02 -7.84
C LEU A 94 -10.48 -19.90 -9.25
N LYS A 95 -11.12 -19.09 -10.09
CA LYS A 95 -10.56 -18.71 -11.40
C LYS A 95 -9.50 -17.61 -11.20
N ALA A 96 -8.42 -17.71 -11.96
CA ALA A 96 -7.38 -16.69 -11.99
C ALA A 96 -7.90 -15.37 -12.57
N ASN A 97 -7.24 -14.26 -12.22
CA ASN A 97 -7.56 -12.90 -12.68
C ASN A 97 -9.05 -12.56 -12.58
N SER A 98 -9.70 -13.02 -11.52
CA SER A 98 -11.15 -12.90 -11.35
C SER A 98 -11.51 -12.10 -10.10
N GLN A 99 -12.50 -11.25 -10.24
CA GLN A 99 -13.10 -10.54 -9.12
C GLN A 99 -14.02 -11.48 -8.34
N ILE A 100 -13.77 -11.62 -7.05
CA ILE A 100 -14.54 -12.47 -6.15
C ILE A 100 -15.25 -11.59 -5.13
N TYR A 101 -16.56 -11.68 -5.08
CA TYR A 101 -17.39 -11.08 -4.05
C TYR A 101 -17.54 -12.09 -2.92
N TYR A 102 -17.22 -11.70 -1.68
CA TYR A 102 -17.36 -12.59 -0.55
C TYR A 102 -17.97 -11.88 0.65
N ARG A 103 -18.59 -12.64 1.52
CA ARG A 103 -19.09 -12.16 2.80
C ARG A 103 -18.94 -13.23 3.87
N VAL A 104 -18.59 -12.79 5.07
CA VAL A 104 -18.54 -13.65 6.23
C VAL A 104 -19.96 -13.79 6.80
N LYS A 105 -20.31 -14.99 7.14
CA LYS A 105 -21.50 -15.31 7.92
C LYS A 105 -21.08 -15.90 9.25
N TYR A 106 -21.66 -15.44 10.35
CA TYR A 106 -21.36 -15.94 11.68
C TYR A 106 -22.61 -16.11 12.53
N ALA A 107 -22.58 -17.08 13.45
CA ALA A 107 -23.59 -17.32 14.46
C ALA A 107 -22.96 -17.32 15.86
N ILE A 108 -23.63 -16.73 16.83
CA ILE A 108 -23.13 -16.57 18.20
C ILE A 108 -23.49 -17.80 19.04
N GLY A 109 -22.50 -18.35 19.73
CA GLY A 109 -22.70 -19.49 20.65
C GLY A 109 -23.27 -20.72 19.93
N ALA A 110 -24.41 -21.23 20.41
CA ALA A 110 -25.12 -22.39 19.86
C ALA A 110 -26.19 -22.02 18.82
N SER A 111 -26.31 -20.74 18.44
CA SER A 111 -27.31 -20.28 17.45
C SER A 111 -27.08 -20.95 16.11
N LYS A 112 -28.18 -21.33 15.45
CA LYS A 112 -28.17 -21.79 14.04
C LYS A 112 -28.49 -20.66 13.04
N THR A 113 -28.82 -19.46 13.55
CA THR A 113 -29.11 -18.30 12.71
C THR A 113 -27.83 -17.52 12.44
N PHE A 114 -27.43 -17.45 11.17
CA PHE A 114 -26.21 -16.75 10.75
C PHE A 114 -26.49 -15.29 10.38
N ILE A 115 -25.70 -14.39 10.94
CA ILE A 115 -25.67 -12.96 10.65
C ILE A 115 -24.68 -12.74 9.51
N SER A 116 -25.05 -11.93 8.51
CA SER A 116 -24.17 -11.58 7.39
C SER A 116 -23.38 -10.31 7.71
N MET A 117 -22.08 -10.35 7.51
CA MET A 117 -21.25 -9.13 7.45
C MET A 117 -21.40 -8.45 6.07
N THR A 118 -20.94 -7.22 5.97
CA THR A 118 -20.87 -6.48 4.71
C THR A 118 -20.09 -7.27 3.68
N GLN A 119 -20.61 -7.32 2.45
CA GLN A 119 -19.95 -7.95 1.32
C GLN A 119 -18.66 -7.18 0.98
N LYS A 120 -17.59 -7.93 0.76
CA LYS A 120 -16.28 -7.42 0.34
C LYS A 120 -15.90 -7.99 -1.02
N VAL A 121 -14.87 -7.43 -1.61
CA VAL A 121 -14.35 -7.83 -2.91
C VAL A 121 -12.86 -8.14 -2.78
N VAL A 122 -12.41 -9.15 -3.52
CA VAL A 122 -11.00 -9.51 -3.68
C VAL A 122 -10.76 -9.94 -5.12
N LYS A 123 -9.57 -9.70 -5.65
CA LYS A 123 -9.18 -10.17 -6.98
C LYS A 123 -8.14 -11.28 -6.83
N THR A 124 -8.35 -12.41 -7.49
CA THR A 124 -7.33 -13.46 -7.63
C THR A 124 -6.23 -13.00 -8.58
N SER A 125 -5.00 -13.46 -8.35
CA SER A 125 -3.88 -13.12 -9.23
C SER A 125 -3.98 -13.83 -10.60
N PHE A 126 -3.08 -13.45 -11.51
CA PHE A 126 -2.98 -14.13 -12.81
C PHE A 126 -2.45 -15.56 -12.64
N ALA A 127 -2.77 -16.44 -13.60
CA ALA A 127 -2.32 -17.83 -13.58
C ALA A 127 -0.91 -18.01 -14.17
N ASN A 128 -0.38 -16.99 -14.84
CA ASN A 128 0.90 -17.07 -15.55
C ASN A 128 1.73 -15.79 -15.31
N SER A 129 2.98 -15.81 -15.78
CA SER A 129 3.93 -14.69 -15.63
C SER A 129 3.60 -13.44 -16.46
N ASN A 130 2.64 -13.51 -17.37
CA ASN A 130 2.22 -12.38 -18.20
C ASN A 130 1.23 -11.46 -17.46
N ALA A 131 1.35 -11.33 -16.15
CA ALA A 131 0.52 -10.44 -15.36
C ALA A 131 0.94 -9.00 -15.58
N VAL A 132 -0.03 -8.14 -15.92
CA VAL A 132 0.15 -6.68 -15.89
C VAL A 132 0.00 -6.21 -14.45
N PHE A 133 0.90 -5.37 -13.99
CA PHE A 133 0.75 -4.63 -12.73
C PHE A 133 1.00 -3.14 -12.98
N ALA A 134 0.37 -2.30 -12.20
CA ALA A 134 0.53 -0.86 -12.27
C ALA A 134 1.53 -0.39 -11.21
N ILE A 135 2.30 0.64 -11.53
CA ILE A 135 3.19 1.30 -10.58
C ILE A 135 2.94 2.80 -10.67
N GLN A 136 2.84 3.46 -9.52
CA GLN A 136 2.83 4.91 -9.41
C GLN A 136 3.80 5.35 -8.32
N ALA A 137 4.14 6.64 -8.30
CA ALA A 137 5.02 7.25 -7.31
C ALA A 137 4.57 8.67 -7.00
N ASP A 138 4.87 9.13 -5.80
CA ASP A 138 4.85 10.53 -5.43
C ASP A 138 3.51 11.23 -5.76
N PRO A 139 2.35 10.69 -5.42
CA PRO A 139 1.09 11.37 -5.66
C PRO A 139 0.95 12.66 -4.85
N HIS A 140 1.65 12.79 -3.71
CA HIS A 140 1.71 14.00 -2.89
C HIS A 140 0.35 14.69 -2.71
N MET A 141 -0.67 13.90 -2.35
CA MET A 141 -2.04 14.40 -2.27
C MET A 141 -2.21 15.37 -1.10
N ASP A 142 -2.01 16.63 -1.40
CA ASP A 142 -2.15 17.77 -0.50
C ASP A 142 -2.89 18.94 -1.19
N GLU A 143 -2.81 20.14 -0.61
CA GLU A 143 -3.47 21.35 -1.11
C GLU A 143 -2.94 21.82 -2.49
N ASN A 144 -1.77 21.37 -2.91
CA ASN A 144 -1.12 21.74 -4.17
C ASN A 144 -1.33 20.69 -5.26
N SER A 145 -2.04 19.61 -4.96
CA SER A 145 -2.27 18.49 -5.87
C SER A 145 -3.64 18.60 -6.53
N SER A 146 -3.76 18.08 -7.75
CA SER A 146 -5.04 18.03 -8.45
C SER A 146 -5.78 16.72 -8.16
N ALA A 147 -6.83 16.78 -7.36
CA ALA A 147 -7.71 15.66 -7.08
C ALA A 147 -8.31 15.04 -8.36
N ASP A 148 -8.67 15.87 -9.35
CA ASP A 148 -9.27 15.39 -10.60
C ASP A 148 -8.28 14.63 -11.46
N VAL A 149 -7.03 15.11 -11.54
CA VAL A 149 -5.93 14.41 -12.23
C VAL A 149 -5.70 13.06 -11.56
N TYR A 150 -5.60 13.03 -10.22
CA TYR A 150 -5.37 11.79 -9.49
C TYR A 150 -6.49 10.77 -9.67
N ARG A 151 -7.76 11.19 -9.59
CA ARG A 151 -8.89 10.33 -9.91
C ARG A 151 -8.89 9.83 -11.35
N GLY A 152 -8.45 10.69 -12.28
CA GLY A 152 -8.22 10.29 -13.67
C GLY A 152 -7.21 9.14 -13.77
N THR A 153 -6.08 9.27 -13.09
CA THR A 153 -5.04 8.22 -13.01
C THR A 153 -5.59 6.92 -12.41
N LEU A 154 -6.29 6.99 -11.27
CA LEU A 154 -6.87 5.80 -10.63
C LEU A 154 -7.89 5.10 -11.56
N LYS A 155 -8.70 5.85 -12.30
CA LYS A 155 -9.62 5.28 -13.29
C LYS A 155 -8.89 4.55 -14.42
N GLN A 156 -7.78 5.10 -14.92
CA GLN A 156 -6.96 4.44 -15.95
C GLN A 156 -6.33 3.15 -15.40
N ILE A 157 -5.80 3.18 -14.17
CA ILE A 157 -5.27 1.99 -13.49
C ILE A 157 -6.35 0.91 -13.39
N VAL A 158 -7.56 1.26 -12.95
CA VAL A 158 -8.67 0.30 -12.85
C VAL A 158 -9.05 -0.25 -14.22
N ALA A 159 -9.10 0.59 -15.24
CA ALA A 159 -9.40 0.18 -16.63
C ALA A 159 -8.37 -0.80 -17.20
N ALA A 160 -7.09 -0.65 -16.85
CA ALA A 160 -6.02 -1.58 -17.23
C ALA A 160 -6.13 -2.95 -16.53
N THR A 161 -7.02 -3.10 -15.56
CA THR A 161 -7.26 -4.35 -14.81
C THR A 161 -5.99 -5.04 -14.28
N PRO A 162 -5.07 -4.31 -13.63
CA PRO A 162 -3.80 -4.88 -13.22
C PRO A 162 -3.97 -5.92 -12.10
N ALA A 163 -2.96 -6.77 -11.91
CA ALA A 163 -2.89 -7.72 -10.80
C ALA A 163 -2.84 -6.99 -9.45
N PHE A 164 -2.16 -5.86 -9.41
CA PHE A 164 -2.07 -4.95 -8.27
C PHE A 164 -1.59 -3.56 -8.73
N LEU A 165 -1.77 -2.57 -7.87
CA LEU A 165 -1.07 -1.28 -7.93
C LEU A 165 0.05 -1.28 -6.89
N MET A 166 1.27 -0.98 -7.31
CA MET A 166 2.39 -0.62 -6.42
C MET A 166 2.49 0.89 -6.35
N ASP A 167 2.34 1.46 -5.16
CA ASP A 167 2.61 2.86 -4.87
C ASP A 167 3.99 2.97 -4.21
N LEU A 168 4.89 3.74 -4.81
CA LEU A 168 6.28 3.86 -4.35
C LEU A 168 6.46 4.87 -3.22
N GLY A 169 5.38 5.36 -2.63
CA GLY A 169 5.41 6.25 -1.47
C GLY A 169 5.31 7.72 -1.81
N ASP A 170 5.49 8.55 -0.80
CA ASP A 170 5.17 9.97 -0.83
C ASP A 170 3.72 10.20 -1.26
N ILE A 171 2.82 9.45 -0.60
CA ILE A 171 1.39 9.50 -0.90
C ILE A 171 0.76 10.84 -0.50
N PHE A 172 1.34 11.51 0.49
CA PHE A 172 1.01 12.87 0.94
C PHE A 172 2.23 13.51 1.64
N MET A 173 2.09 14.74 2.14
CA MET A 173 3.21 15.48 2.75
C MET A 173 2.91 15.89 4.19
N VAL A 174 3.21 15.00 5.15
CA VAL A 174 3.03 15.32 6.58
C VAL A 174 3.91 16.48 7.03
N ASP A 175 5.13 16.56 6.51
CA ASP A 175 6.08 17.62 6.87
C ASP A 175 5.62 19.02 6.43
N LYS A 176 4.72 19.14 5.47
CA LYS A 176 4.10 20.39 5.01
C LYS A 176 2.93 20.87 5.89
N LEU A 177 2.40 20.00 6.75
CA LEU A 177 1.34 20.39 7.67
C LEU A 177 1.84 21.49 8.62
N GLN A 178 1.09 22.58 8.73
CA GLN A 178 1.38 23.65 9.71
C GLN A 178 1.18 23.14 11.15
N ASP A 179 0.09 22.43 11.39
CA ASP A 179 -0.18 21.70 12.62
C ASP A 179 -0.02 20.20 12.37
N LYS A 180 1.02 19.62 12.97
CA LYS A 180 1.37 18.19 12.88
C LYS A 180 0.76 17.37 14.01
N SER A 181 -0.41 17.78 14.49
CA SER A 181 -1.19 17.02 15.44
C SER A 181 -1.56 15.64 14.86
N GLU A 182 -1.78 14.68 15.75
CA GLU A 182 -2.24 13.34 15.36
C GLU A 182 -3.52 13.39 14.51
N ALA A 183 -4.44 14.31 14.83
CA ALA A 183 -5.68 14.47 14.09
C ALA A 183 -5.44 14.89 12.62
N ASN A 184 -4.53 15.82 12.38
CA ASN A 184 -4.21 16.28 11.03
C ASN A 184 -3.45 15.22 10.23
N ILE A 185 -2.53 14.50 10.86
CA ILE A 185 -1.84 13.36 10.22
C ILE A 185 -2.85 12.27 9.83
N ARG A 186 -3.74 11.89 10.75
CA ARG A 186 -4.82 10.93 10.47
C ARG A 186 -5.73 11.42 9.34
N GLY A 187 -6.01 12.71 9.28
CA GLY A 187 -6.77 13.30 8.18
C GLY A 187 -6.16 13.06 6.80
N ARG A 188 -4.82 13.08 6.70
CA ARG A 188 -4.11 12.73 5.44
C ARG A 188 -4.28 11.25 5.07
N PHE A 189 -4.17 10.35 6.04
CA PHE A 189 -4.41 8.92 5.81
C PHE A 189 -5.85 8.64 5.39
N GLU A 190 -6.85 9.26 6.03
CA GLU A 190 -8.26 9.10 5.65
C GLU A 190 -8.52 9.65 4.24
N LEU A 191 -7.90 10.77 3.85
CA LEU A 191 -7.97 11.31 2.51
C LEU A 191 -7.47 10.28 1.48
N MET A 192 -6.28 9.73 1.70
CA MET A 192 -5.69 8.74 0.80
C MET A 192 -6.48 7.44 0.76
N LYS A 193 -6.99 6.99 1.90
CA LYS A 193 -7.90 5.84 1.96
C LYS A 193 -9.15 6.05 1.11
N GLY A 194 -9.67 7.29 1.07
CA GLY A 194 -10.78 7.67 0.19
C GLY A 194 -10.43 7.50 -1.29
N TYR A 195 -9.27 7.99 -1.72
CA TYR A 195 -8.80 7.80 -3.10
C TYR A 195 -8.56 6.33 -3.43
N TYR A 196 -7.86 5.59 -2.59
CA TYR A 196 -7.58 4.17 -2.83
C TYR A 196 -8.82 3.29 -2.82
N ALA A 197 -9.91 3.72 -2.19
CA ALA A 197 -11.20 3.03 -2.31
C ALA A 197 -11.74 3.03 -3.76
N GLU A 198 -11.34 4.00 -4.59
CA GLU A 198 -11.69 4.06 -6.01
C GLU A 198 -11.02 2.97 -6.86
N LEU A 199 -9.94 2.34 -6.36
CA LEU A 199 -9.31 1.17 -6.99
C LEU A 199 -10.24 -0.06 -7.02
N GLY A 200 -11.29 -0.08 -6.19
CA GLY A 200 -12.27 -1.17 -6.14
C GLY A 200 -11.62 -2.49 -5.72
N SER A 201 -11.44 -3.42 -6.67
CA SER A 201 -10.85 -4.73 -6.43
C SER A 201 -9.36 -4.84 -6.77
N VAL A 202 -8.73 -3.78 -7.29
CA VAL A 202 -7.30 -3.78 -7.57
C VAL A 202 -6.54 -3.78 -6.23
N PRO A 203 -5.74 -4.82 -5.92
CA PRO A 203 -4.97 -4.85 -4.69
C PRO A 203 -3.94 -3.73 -4.66
N LEU A 204 -3.84 -3.03 -3.54
CA LEU A 204 -2.85 -1.98 -3.31
C LEU A 204 -1.65 -2.55 -2.57
N LYS A 205 -0.45 -2.19 -3.01
CA LYS A 205 0.84 -2.40 -2.34
C LYS A 205 1.52 -1.05 -2.17
N ILE A 206 2.10 -0.79 -1.00
CA ILE A 206 2.68 0.52 -0.67
C ILE A 206 4.14 0.34 -0.26
N CYS A 207 5.01 1.16 -0.84
CA CYS A 207 6.35 1.45 -0.36
C CYS A 207 6.30 2.69 0.53
N LEU A 208 7.17 2.81 1.51
CA LEU A 208 7.24 3.98 2.37
C LEU A 208 8.05 5.08 1.70
N GLY A 209 7.48 6.30 1.64
CA GLY A 209 8.13 7.52 1.19
C GLY A 209 8.57 8.42 2.36
N ASN A 210 9.43 9.40 2.07
CA ASN A 210 9.99 10.27 3.12
C ASN A 210 9.00 11.30 3.66
N HIS A 211 7.90 11.55 2.97
CA HIS A 211 6.83 12.46 3.40
C HIS A 211 5.65 11.74 4.08
N ASP A 212 5.64 10.43 4.13
CA ASP A 212 4.47 9.65 4.59
C ASP A 212 4.23 9.66 6.10
N GLY A 213 5.14 10.24 6.87
CA GLY A 213 4.88 10.57 8.27
C GLY A 213 5.12 9.47 9.29
N GLU A 214 5.59 8.29 8.88
CA GLU A 214 5.81 7.18 9.81
C GLU A 214 7.24 7.04 10.30
N LEU A 215 8.20 7.05 9.38
CA LEU A 215 9.61 6.81 9.65
C LEU A 215 10.47 7.83 8.89
N GLY A 216 11.77 7.82 9.14
CA GLY A 216 12.72 8.61 8.40
C GLY A 216 12.66 10.10 8.69
N TYR A 217 12.42 10.90 7.69
CA TYR A 217 12.37 12.37 7.80
C TYR A 217 11.27 12.87 8.69
N SER A 218 10.20 12.18 8.74
CA SER A 218 9.10 12.50 9.60
C SER A 218 9.40 12.08 11.04
N LYS A 219 10.18 12.89 11.73
CA LYS A 219 10.42 12.79 13.18
C LYS A 219 9.15 13.02 14.03
N PHE A 220 8.02 13.28 13.37
CA PHE A 220 6.78 13.68 14.02
C PHE A 220 6.00 12.52 14.58
N ASN A 221 6.33 11.31 14.19
CA ASN A 221 5.49 10.19 14.49
C ASN A 221 6.24 8.87 14.60
N THR A 222 6.11 8.24 15.75
CA THR A 222 6.61 6.88 16.02
C THR A 222 5.51 5.83 15.82
N LYS A 223 4.28 6.24 15.46
CA LYS A 223 3.15 5.34 15.26
C LYS A 223 3.15 4.82 13.83
N ASN A 224 2.83 3.54 13.69
CA ASN A 224 2.67 2.91 12.38
C ASN A 224 1.23 3.11 11.88
N TYR A 225 0.93 4.31 11.37
CA TYR A 225 -0.39 4.60 10.80
C TYR A 225 -0.67 3.79 9.55
N ARG A 226 0.34 3.50 8.74
CA ARG A 226 0.22 2.67 7.56
C ARG A 226 -0.39 1.31 7.91
N LYS A 227 0.06 0.69 9.01
CA LYS A 227 -0.51 -0.57 9.50
C LYS A 227 -1.99 -0.42 9.89
N GLU A 228 -2.37 0.72 10.44
CA GLU A 228 -3.75 1.00 10.84
C GLU A 228 -4.67 1.20 9.62
N TYR A 229 -4.20 1.97 8.62
CA TYR A 229 -5.01 2.35 7.47
C TYR A 229 -4.92 1.36 6.29
N PHE A 230 -3.79 0.69 6.12
CA PHE A 230 -3.51 -0.22 5.00
C PHE A 230 -2.93 -1.56 5.46
N PRO A 231 -3.52 -2.24 6.47
CA PRO A 231 -2.90 -3.39 7.12
C PRO A 231 -2.73 -4.60 6.19
N GLU A 232 -3.55 -4.71 5.15
CA GLU A 232 -3.52 -5.85 4.22
C GLU A 232 -2.29 -5.83 3.31
N GLN A 233 -1.74 -4.66 3.04
CA GLN A 233 -0.66 -4.46 2.07
C GLN A 233 0.72 -4.37 2.71
N THR A 234 0.79 -3.95 3.97
CA THR A 234 2.06 -3.52 4.56
C THR A 234 2.53 -4.36 5.74
N GLY A 235 1.65 -5.08 6.42
CA GLY A 235 2.03 -5.84 7.61
C GLY A 235 2.60 -4.97 8.74
N ASP A 236 3.50 -5.53 9.54
CA ASP A 236 4.12 -4.85 10.68
C ASP A 236 5.41 -4.08 10.32
N LEU A 237 6.08 -4.48 9.24
CA LEU A 237 7.33 -3.90 8.77
C LEU A 237 7.09 -3.08 7.50
N ALA A 238 7.92 -2.07 7.28
CA ALA A 238 7.88 -1.25 6.07
C ALA A 238 8.48 -1.97 4.85
N TYR A 239 9.24 -3.04 5.07
CA TYR A 239 9.74 -3.91 4.02
C TYR A 239 9.03 -5.28 4.05
N TYR A 240 8.79 -5.84 2.89
CA TYR A 240 8.10 -7.13 2.73
C TYR A 240 8.31 -7.68 1.32
N SER A 241 7.93 -8.93 1.11
CA SER A 241 7.89 -9.54 -0.21
C SER A 241 6.58 -10.30 -0.45
N PHE A 242 6.26 -10.48 -1.71
CA PHE A 242 5.15 -11.32 -2.15
C PHE A 242 5.49 -11.95 -3.50
N THR A 243 4.83 -13.04 -3.84
CA THR A 243 5.05 -13.73 -5.10
C THR A 243 3.82 -13.68 -5.98
N GLY A 244 4.05 -13.62 -7.28
CA GLY A 244 3.12 -13.92 -8.33
C GLY A 244 3.58 -15.21 -9.06
N PRO A 245 2.87 -15.63 -10.12
CA PRO A 245 3.33 -16.74 -10.96
C PRO A 245 4.68 -16.39 -11.60
N ASP A 246 5.74 -17.10 -11.19
CA ASP A 246 7.11 -16.92 -11.65
C ASP A 246 7.69 -15.50 -11.41
N GLN A 247 7.14 -14.80 -10.42
CA GLN A 247 7.51 -13.43 -10.08
C GLN A 247 7.73 -13.28 -8.58
N LEU A 248 8.86 -12.69 -8.19
CA LEU A 248 9.14 -12.24 -6.83
C LEU A 248 9.15 -10.70 -6.80
N HIS A 249 8.37 -10.15 -5.92
CA HIS A 249 8.27 -8.71 -5.67
C HIS A 249 8.79 -8.41 -4.26
N ILE A 250 9.77 -7.53 -4.15
CA ILE A 250 10.43 -7.14 -2.90
C ILE A 250 10.28 -5.64 -2.71
N VAL A 251 9.67 -5.23 -1.60
CA VAL A 251 9.57 -3.83 -1.18
C VAL A 251 10.60 -3.58 -0.08
N LEU A 252 11.42 -2.55 -0.26
CA LEU A 252 12.46 -2.15 0.68
C LEU A 252 12.09 -0.84 1.39
N ASP A 253 12.54 -0.73 2.65
CA ASP A 253 12.45 0.48 3.46
C ASP A 253 13.83 1.14 3.56
N THR A 254 13.94 2.39 3.11
CA THR A 254 15.20 3.15 3.08
C THR A 254 15.43 4.00 4.32
N PHE A 255 14.48 4.06 5.26
CA PHE A 255 14.48 5.05 6.34
C PHE A 255 15.09 4.52 7.64
N THR A 256 16.17 3.78 7.51
CA THR A 256 17.03 3.35 8.63
C THR A 256 18.38 4.06 8.53
N TYR A 257 18.99 4.38 9.69
CA TYR A 257 20.19 5.17 9.75
C TYR A 257 21.18 4.58 10.75
N THR A 258 22.48 4.76 10.48
CA THR A 258 23.56 4.34 11.39
C THR A 258 23.73 5.32 12.56
N THR A 259 23.20 6.54 12.43
CA THR A 259 23.28 7.59 13.45
C THR A 259 21.90 8.11 13.82
N LYS A 260 21.77 8.73 14.99
CA LYS A 260 20.50 9.32 15.44
C LYS A 260 20.06 10.51 14.61
N ASN A 261 21.01 11.27 14.06
CA ASN A 261 20.79 12.45 13.25
C ASN A 261 21.67 12.32 11.99
N PRO A 262 21.25 11.54 11.00
CA PRO A 262 22.06 11.33 9.83
C PRO A 262 22.26 12.65 9.07
N SER A 263 23.48 12.89 8.60
CA SER A 263 23.71 13.75 7.47
C SER A 263 22.99 13.08 6.29
N LYS A 264 22.40 13.82 5.40
CA LYS A 264 21.66 13.23 4.27
C LYS A 264 22.60 12.63 3.20
N ALA A 265 23.67 11.97 3.62
CA ALA A 265 24.68 11.53 2.68
C ALA A 265 25.39 10.25 3.12
N GLY A 266 25.69 9.45 2.16
CA GLY A 266 26.69 8.41 2.26
C GLY A 266 26.27 7.22 3.14
N TRP A 267 27.25 6.70 3.82
CA TRP A 267 27.14 5.48 4.62
C TRP A 267 26.25 5.57 5.86
N GLU A 268 25.73 6.76 6.18
CA GLU A 268 24.79 6.92 7.30
C GLU A 268 23.40 6.37 6.98
N TRP A 269 23.07 6.24 5.71
CA TRP A 269 21.85 5.61 5.23
C TRP A 269 22.06 4.11 5.07
N THR A 270 21.09 3.31 5.48
CA THR A 270 21.21 1.86 5.52
C THR A 270 19.85 1.17 5.47
N LEU A 271 19.78 -0.03 4.91
CA LEU A 271 18.65 -0.94 5.16
C LEU A 271 18.65 -1.42 6.63
N GLY A 272 19.79 -1.32 7.31
CA GLY A 272 20.03 -2.01 8.58
C GLY A 272 20.26 -3.50 8.38
N LYS A 273 21.10 -4.08 9.29
CA LYS A 273 21.52 -5.49 9.16
C LYS A 273 20.34 -6.47 9.09
N THR A 274 19.28 -6.21 9.84
CA THR A 274 18.11 -7.09 9.90
C THR A 274 17.38 -7.14 8.54
N GLN A 275 17.14 -6.00 7.91
CA GLN A 275 16.49 -5.97 6.59
C GLN A 275 17.45 -6.52 5.52
N TYR A 276 18.74 -6.22 5.61
CA TYR A 276 19.72 -6.75 4.68
C TYR A 276 19.77 -8.29 4.72
N ASP A 277 19.83 -8.90 5.90
CA ASP A 277 19.83 -10.37 6.04
C ASP A 277 18.51 -11.00 5.54
N TRP A 278 17.41 -10.32 5.79
CA TRP A 278 16.12 -10.72 5.26
C TRP A 278 16.10 -10.65 3.72
N LEU A 279 16.67 -9.60 3.11
CA LEU A 279 16.78 -9.46 1.65
C LEU A 279 17.62 -10.62 1.06
N VAL A 280 18.79 -10.89 1.64
CA VAL A 280 19.65 -12.01 1.24
C VAL A 280 18.89 -13.33 1.31
N SER A 281 18.21 -13.59 2.43
CA SER A 281 17.43 -14.81 2.63
C SER A 281 16.27 -14.93 1.64
N THR A 282 15.56 -13.84 1.39
CA THR A 282 14.42 -13.80 0.45
C THR A 282 14.89 -14.11 -0.96
N LEU A 283 15.96 -13.47 -1.41
CA LEU A 283 16.52 -13.71 -2.75
C LEU A 283 17.05 -15.15 -2.90
N LYS A 284 17.79 -15.64 -1.89
CA LYS A 284 18.37 -16.99 -1.88
C LYS A 284 17.32 -18.09 -1.95
N ASN A 285 16.18 -17.91 -1.30
CA ASN A 285 15.11 -18.91 -1.22
C ASN A 285 14.10 -18.81 -2.38
N SER A 286 14.28 -17.85 -3.29
CA SER A 286 13.39 -17.64 -4.42
C SER A 286 13.85 -18.39 -5.67
N ASN A 287 12.93 -19.13 -6.25
CA ASN A 287 13.10 -19.82 -7.55
C ASN A 287 12.43 -19.06 -8.71
N GLU A 288 11.75 -17.94 -8.41
CA GLU A 288 11.05 -17.14 -9.41
C GLU A 288 12.06 -16.54 -10.40
N ARG A 289 11.72 -16.63 -11.70
CA ARG A 289 12.57 -16.16 -12.79
C ARG A 289 12.64 -14.65 -12.86
N HIS A 290 11.50 -13.98 -12.62
CA HIS A 290 11.39 -12.53 -12.64
C HIS A 290 11.42 -11.96 -11.24
N LYS A 291 12.36 -11.07 -10.95
CA LYS A 291 12.52 -10.46 -9.63
C LYS A 291 12.51 -8.95 -9.75
N PHE A 292 11.71 -8.30 -8.90
CA PHE A 292 11.46 -6.87 -8.90
C PHE A 292 11.73 -6.30 -7.52
N ILE A 293 12.48 -5.19 -7.48
CA ILE A 293 12.68 -4.39 -6.26
C ILE A 293 11.86 -3.11 -6.38
N TYR A 294 11.21 -2.75 -5.30
CA TYR A 294 10.45 -1.51 -5.13
C TYR A 294 11.02 -0.76 -3.93
N ILE A 295 11.38 0.50 -4.15
CA ILE A 295 12.04 1.32 -3.14
C ILE A 295 11.68 2.78 -3.43
N HIS A 296 11.51 3.62 -2.39
CA HIS A 296 11.19 5.01 -2.65
C HIS A 296 12.36 5.75 -3.28
N HIS A 297 13.55 5.67 -2.68
CA HIS A 297 14.81 6.16 -3.24
C HIS A 297 15.96 5.20 -2.89
N LEU A 298 17.05 5.25 -3.64
CA LEU A 298 18.22 4.43 -3.32
C LEU A 298 18.89 4.93 -2.03
N LEU A 299 19.68 4.05 -1.42
CA LEU A 299 20.56 4.40 -0.30
C LEU A 299 21.81 5.10 -0.87
N ASP A 300 21.78 6.40 -0.88
CA ASP A 300 22.60 7.16 -1.79
C ASP A 300 23.74 7.96 -1.15
N GLY A 301 24.51 8.54 -2.05
CA GLY A 301 25.67 9.33 -1.76
C GLY A 301 25.49 10.83 -1.87
N ASP A 302 24.33 11.34 -2.25
CA ASP A 302 24.12 12.78 -2.33
C ASP A 302 23.18 13.27 -1.21
N GLN A 303 23.23 14.58 -0.95
CA GLN A 303 22.46 15.20 0.14
C GLN A 303 20.95 15.24 -0.13
N THR A 304 20.52 14.87 -1.35
CA THR A 304 19.12 14.96 -1.78
C THR A 304 18.46 13.61 -1.91
N SER A 305 19.21 12.51 -1.83
CA SER A 305 18.75 11.13 -2.10
C SER A 305 18.21 10.96 -3.52
N ARG A 306 18.62 11.82 -4.44
CA ARG A 306 18.20 11.82 -5.84
C ARG A 306 19.27 11.20 -6.71
N GLY A 307 18.84 10.62 -7.83
CA GLY A 307 19.72 10.01 -8.82
C GLY A 307 19.36 8.56 -9.11
N GLY A 308 19.97 8.02 -10.13
CA GLY A 308 19.75 6.67 -10.65
C GLY A 308 21.00 5.80 -10.58
N VAL A 309 21.48 5.33 -11.75
CA VAL A 309 22.60 4.39 -11.80
C VAL A 309 23.94 5.01 -11.35
N GLU A 310 24.07 6.32 -11.38
CA GLU A 310 25.26 7.02 -10.88
C GLU A 310 25.42 6.85 -9.37
N ILE A 311 24.32 6.93 -8.61
CA ILE A 311 24.33 6.70 -7.18
C ILE A 311 24.20 5.22 -6.80
N ALA A 312 23.67 4.39 -7.70
CA ALA A 312 23.59 2.94 -7.48
C ALA A 312 24.96 2.26 -7.36
N LYS A 313 26.05 2.94 -7.69
CA LYS A 313 27.44 2.49 -7.53
C LYS A 313 28.02 2.83 -6.17
N LEU A 314 27.32 3.65 -5.38
CA LEU A 314 27.86 4.26 -4.17
C LEU A 314 27.31 3.60 -2.88
N ASN A 315 28.04 3.81 -1.81
CA ASN A 315 27.68 3.50 -0.42
C ASN A 315 27.16 2.06 -0.24
N GLU A 316 26.18 1.85 0.60
CA GLU A 316 25.65 0.49 0.87
C GLU A 316 25.06 -0.18 -0.37
N TRP A 317 24.54 0.62 -1.31
CA TRP A 317 23.95 0.07 -2.54
C TRP A 317 25.03 -0.50 -3.47
N GLY A 318 26.06 0.27 -3.80
CA GLY A 318 27.06 -0.11 -4.80
C GLY A 318 28.45 -0.43 -4.25
N GLY A 319 28.72 -0.09 -3.00
CA GLY A 319 29.96 -0.45 -2.30
C GLY A 319 31.08 0.58 -2.34
N ASN A 320 30.97 1.63 -3.18
CA ASN A 320 32.02 2.62 -3.32
C ASN A 320 31.78 3.87 -2.46
N ASN A 321 32.83 4.50 -2.02
CA ASN A 321 32.83 5.85 -1.48
C ASN A 321 32.56 6.87 -2.60
N ASN A 322 32.22 8.10 -2.23
CA ASN A 322 31.97 9.17 -3.21
C ASN A 322 33.19 9.53 -4.08
N ASP A 323 34.41 9.19 -3.63
CA ASP A 323 35.64 9.34 -4.39
C ASP A 323 35.92 8.16 -5.37
N GLY A 324 35.02 7.19 -5.42
CA GLY A 324 35.11 6.00 -6.27
C GLY A 324 35.92 4.83 -5.65
N THR A 325 36.55 5.01 -4.50
CA THR A 325 37.26 3.92 -3.81
C THR A 325 36.26 2.93 -3.18
N TYR A 326 36.61 1.64 -3.17
CA TYR A 326 35.74 0.63 -2.51
C TYR A 326 35.76 0.81 -0.99
N GLY A 327 34.58 0.91 -0.39
CA GLY A 327 34.41 1.19 1.03
C GLY A 327 33.48 0.24 1.77
N PHE A 328 32.86 -0.74 1.09
CA PHE A 328 31.80 -1.55 1.68
C PHE A 328 32.26 -2.34 2.90
N ASP A 329 33.37 -3.05 2.82
CA ASP A 329 33.84 -3.92 3.90
C ASP A 329 34.20 -3.17 5.19
N SER A 330 34.66 -1.92 5.05
CA SER A 330 34.96 -1.06 6.20
C SER A 330 33.70 -0.45 6.83
N ASN A 331 32.69 -0.12 6.03
CA ASN A 331 31.45 0.51 6.51
C ASN A 331 30.36 -0.49 6.86
N ARG A 332 30.42 -1.70 6.30
CA ARG A 332 29.44 -2.80 6.49
C ARG A 332 30.13 -4.12 6.79
N ALA A 333 31.04 -4.10 7.76
CA ALA A 333 31.79 -5.28 8.15
C ALA A 333 30.89 -6.48 8.44
N GLY A 334 31.16 -7.63 7.80
CA GLY A 334 30.41 -8.86 7.97
C GLY A 334 29.04 -8.92 7.25
N TRP A 335 28.73 -7.96 6.36
CA TRP A 335 27.48 -8.01 5.58
C TRP A 335 27.60 -8.87 4.32
N GLY A 336 28.79 -9.02 3.78
CA GLY A 336 29.08 -9.85 2.61
C GLY A 336 29.24 -9.06 1.34
N LYS A 337 28.18 -8.49 0.76
CA LYS A 337 28.22 -7.81 -0.54
C LYS A 337 27.37 -6.55 -0.57
N PRO A 338 27.74 -5.54 -1.39
CA PRO A 338 26.85 -4.42 -1.69
C PRO A 338 25.51 -4.90 -2.26
N ILE A 339 24.45 -4.10 -2.05
CA ILE A 339 23.10 -4.46 -2.48
C ILE A 339 23.05 -4.71 -3.99
N HIS A 340 23.64 -3.84 -4.80
CA HIS A 340 23.66 -4.00 -6.26
C HIS A 340 24.27 -5.37 -6.66
N GLN A 341 25.36 -5.76 -6.02
CA GLN A 341 25.99 -7.06 -6.31
C GLN A 341 25.10 -8.24 -5.89
N LEU A 342 24.33 -8.11 -4.79
CA LEU A 342 23.33 -9.13 -4.44
C LEU A 342 22.25 -9.23 -5.50
N LEU A 343 21.76 -8.09 -5.99
CA LEU A 343 20.73 -8.07 -7.03
C LEU A 343 21.22 -8.77 -8.32
N LEU A 344 22.49 -8.56 -8.70
CA LEU A 344 23.12 -9.24 -9.84
C LEU A 344 23.20 -10.76 -9.62
N ASP A 345 23.74 -11.18 -8.47
CA ASP A 345 23.97 -12.60 -8.15
C ASP A 345 22.65 -13.41 -8.20
N TYR A 346 21.56 -12.79 -7.76
CA TYR A 346 20.23 -13.41 -7.73
C TYR A 346 19.34 -13.05 -8.93
N LYS A 347 19.92 -12.43 -9.98
CA LYS A 347 19.25 -12.13 -11.25
C LYS A 347 17.98 -11.29 -11.08
N VAL A 348 18.07 -10.24 -10.29
CA VAL A 348 17.02 -9.22 -10.23
C VAL A 348 17.03 -8.43 -11.54
N GLY A 349 15.88 -8.28 -12.17
CA GLY A 349 15.80 -7.58 -13.46
C GLY A 349 15.47 -6.09 -13.35
N PHE A 350 14.77 -5.70 -12.29
CA PHE A 350 14.22 -4.35 -12.20
C PHE A 350 14.32 -3.78 -10.78
N VAL A 351 14.67 -2.50 -10.71
CA VAL A 351 14.56 -1.65 -9.51
C VAL A 351 13.66 -0.46 -9.87
N PHE A 352 12.51 -0.37 -9.23
CA PHE A 352 11.57 0.75 -9.40
C PHE A 352 11.70 1.71 -8.22
N LYS A 353 11.81 3.01 -8.52
CA LYS A 353 11.89 4.06 -7.50
C LYS A 353 11.06 5.30 -7.87
N GLY A 354 10.68 6.09 -6.87
CA GLY A 354 10.06 7.40 -6.95
C GLY A 354 11.02 8.53 -6.61
N HIS A 355 10.57 9.48 -5.80
CA HIS A 355 11.32 10.55 -5.15
C HIS A 355 11.85 11.66 -6.07
N ASP A 356 12.37 11.35 -7.23
CA ASP A 356 13.04 12.33 -8.12
C ASP A 356 12.04 13.15 -8.95
N HIS A 357 10.78 12.71 -9.02
CA HIS A 357 9.72 13.30 -9.85
C HIS A 357 10.08 13.36 -11.34
N LEU A 358 10.92 12.43 -11.81
CA LEU A 358 11.35 12.30 -13.19
C LEU A 358 10.98 10.91 -13.71
N TYR A 359 10.64 10.81 -14.98
CA TYR A 359 10.47 9.52 -15.63
C TYR A 359 11.74 9.17 -16.40
N VAL A 360 12.54 8.27 -15.85
CA VAL A 360 13.85 7.92 -16.40
C VAL A 360 14.07 6.40 -16.31
N LYS A 361 14.40 5.80 -17.44
CA LYS A 361 14.86 4.41 -17.53
C LYS A 361 16.37 4.40 -17.74
N GLN A 362 17.09 3.77 -16.84
CA GLN A 362 18.55 3.58 -16.93
C GLN A 362 18.86 2.09 -16.77
N GLU A 363 20.05 1.68 -17.17
CA GLU A 363 20.53 0.31 -17.03
C GLU A 363 21.93 0.30 -16.43
N LEU A 364 22.16 -0.58 -15.47
CA LEU A 364 23.47 -0.84 -14.89
C LEU A 364 23.63 -2.36 -14.75
N ASP A 365 24.66 -2.90 -15.41
CA ASP A 365 25.02 -4.33 -15.35
C ASP A 365 23.86 -5.29 -15.67
N GLY A 366 22.94 -4.88 -16.54
CA GLY A 366 21.77 -5.68 -16.93
C GLY A 366 20.55 -5.53 -16.01
N ILE A 367 20.64 -4.73 -14.94
CA ILE A 367 19.49 -4.35 -14.11
C ILE A 367 18.91 -3.04 -14.60
N ILE A 368 17.61 -3.01 -14.82
CA ILE A 368 16.87 -1.80 -15.18
C ILE A 368 16.51 -1.02 -13.92
N TYR A 369 16.96 0.22 -13.83
CA TYR A 369 16.57 1.19 -12.82
C TYR A 369 15.56 2.14 -13.44
N GLN A 370 14.29 2.01 -13.00
CA GLN A 370 13.20 2.83 -13.50
C GLN A 370 12.74 3.80 -12.41
N THR A 371 13.00 5.09 -12.65
CA THR A 371 12.47 6.17 -11.82
C THR A 371 11.11 6.59 -12.38
N LEU A 372 10.11 6.77 -11.50
CA LEU A 372 8.78 7.23 -11.86
C LEU A 372 8.57 8.67 -11.40
N HIS A 373 7.79 9.43 -12.19
CA HIS A 373 7.47 10.81 -11.86
C HIS A 373 6.18 10.93 -11.05
N SER A 374 6.03 12.05 -10.34
CA SER A 374 4.76 12.44 -9.73
C SER A 374 3.71 12.71 -10.81
N GLN A 375 2.56 12.09 -10.70
CA GLN A 375 1.48 12.22 -11.69
C GLN A 375 0.55 13.40 -11.44
N VAL A 376 0.68 14.09 -10.31
CA VAL A 376 -0.33 15.02 -9.79
C VAL A 376 0.21 16.38 -9.47
N THR A 377 1.53 16.56 -9.41
CA THR A 377 2.13 17.86 -9.10
C THR A 377 1.91 18.81 -10.28
N LEU A 378 1.18 19.88 -10.03
CA LEU A 378 1.04 21.01 -10.96
C LEU A 378 2.37 21.77 -10.98
N GLU A 379 3.38 21.25 -11.64
CA GLU A 379 4.55 22.05 -11.93
C GLU A 379 4.15 23.18 -12.88
N LYS A 380 4.34 24.42 -12.45
CA LYS A 380 4.09 25.63 -13.24
C LYS A 380 5.08 25.81 -14.40
N LYS A 381 5.60 24.72 -14.98
CA LYS A 381 6.44 24.77 -16.18
C LYS A 381 6.01 23.70 -17.16
N SER A 382 5.50 24.17 -18.27
CA SER A 382 5.18 23.45 -19.48
C SER A 382 6.28 22.45 -19.90
N MET A 383 6.06 21.19 -19.62
CA MET A 383 6.54 20.10 -20.46
C MET A 383 5.32 19.29 -20.85
N SER A 384 4.81 19.54 -22.04
CA SER A 384 3.83 18.69 -22.68
C SER A 384 4.51 17.37 -23.03
N LEU A 385 4.44 16.41 -22.14
CA LEU A 385 4.74 15.03 -22.45
C LEU A 385 3.40 14.34 -22.71
N ASN A 386 3.24 13.86 -23.93
CA ASN A 386 2.10 13.06 -24.35
C ASN A 386 1.98 11.84 -23.43
N MET A 387 0.89 11.79 -22.64
CA MET A 387 0.57 10.69 -21.71
C MET A 387 0.32 9.35 -22.42
N ASP A 388 0.26 9.33 -23.74
CA ASP A 388 -0.12 8.14 -24.54
C ASP A 388 1.00 7.11 -24.70
N THR A 389 2.25 7.45 -24.35
CA THR A 389 3.40 6.57 -24.60
C THR A 389 3.93 5.81 -23.38
N SER A 390 3.47 6.13 -22.17
CA SER A 390 4.02 5.54 -20.95
C SER A 390 3.44 4.16 -20.59
N LEU A 391 2.20 3.88 -20.96
CA LEU A 391 1.58 2.58 -20.74
C LEU A 391 1.98 1.52 -21.80
N GLU A 392 2.26 1.93 -23.04
CA GLU A 392 2.68 1.00 -24.10
C GLU A 392 4.11 0.49 -23.92
N ARG A 393 5.04 1.31 -23.39
CA ARG A 393 6.46 0.93 -23.29
C ARG A 393 6.81 -0.05 -22.17
N VAL A 394 6.00 -0.14 -21.14
CA VAL A 394 6.19 -1.15 -20.08
C VAL A 394 5.78 -2.53 -20.56
N SER A 395 4.80 -2.64 -21.48
CA SER A 395 4.40 -3.91 -22.07
C SER A 395 5.42 -4.45 -23.07
N GLU A 396 6.13 -3.59 -23.81
CA GLU A 396 7.14 -4.02 -24.79
C GLU A 396 8.45 -4.50 -24.13
N ALA A 397 8.86 -3.94 -23.00
CA ALA A 397 10.07 -4.36 -22.29
C ALA A 397 9.94 -5.74 -21.59
N LEU A 398 8.73 -6.27 -21.47
CA LEU A 398 8.46 -7.59 -20.85
C LEU A 398 8.29 -8.71 -21.89
N VAL A 399 8.37 -8.43 -23.19
CA VAL A 399 8.14 -9.40 -24.28
C VAL A 399 9.41 -9.77 -25.04
N SER A 400 10.54 -9.12 -24.75
CA SER A 400 11.84 -9.43 -25.41
C SER A 400 12.77 -10.27 -24.54
#